data_c796ff7a2246e6f866f50d7c6dbfdd37
#
_entry.id   c796ff7a2246e6f866f50d7c6dbfdd37
#
_cell.length_a   1.000
_cell.length_b   1.000
_cell.length_c   1.000
_cell.angle_alpha   90.00
_cell.angle_beta   90.00
_cell.angle_gamma   90.00
#
_symmetry.space_group_name_H-M   'P 1'
#
loop_
_entity.id
_entity.type
_entity.pdbx_description
1 polymer ?
#
loop_
_entity_poly.entity_id
_entity_poly.type
_entity_poly.pdbx_seq_one_letter_code
_entity_poly.pdbx_strand_id
1 'polypeptide(L)'
;MFHELCKQPRETEWIEFKRNKEKPEQIGEYLSALANSAALLGKVNAYLLWGVEDDGHAIVGTEFCPSRTKVGNEELENWLLRLLKPKINFRFYELIIGDQPVVLLEIGAAFRHPVQFRNQEFIRVGSYK
;
A
#
# COMPACT_ATOMS: atom_id res chain seq x y z
N MET A 1 -12.01 6.94 -7.68
CA MET A 1 -11.53 5.87 -6.80
C MET A 1 -10.88 6.36 -5.51
N PHE A 2 -9.94 7.30 -5.58
CA PHE A 2 -9.27 7.80 -4.38
C PHE A 2 -10.28 8.36 -3.36
N HIS A 3 -11.20 9.20 -3.82
CA HIS A 3 -12.23 9.76 -2.93
C HIS A 3 -13.13 8.70 -2.33
N GLU A 4 -13.45 7.68 -3.09
CA GLU A 4 -14.30 6.60 -2.58
C GLU A 4 -13.59 5.83 -1.47
N LEU A 5 -12.29 5.61 -1.60
CA LEU A 5 -11.51 4.95 -0.55
C LEU A 5 -11.42 5.81 0.70
N CYS A 6 -11.29 7.12 0.54
CA CYS A 6 -11.25 8.05 1.66
C CYS A 6 -12.58 8.14 2.41
N LYS A 7 -13.67 7.71 1.81
CA LYS A 7 -14.98 7.68 2.46
C LYS A 7 -15.18 6.53 3.43
N GLN A 8 -14.25 5.55 3.42
CA GLN A 8 -14.31 4.47 4.39
C GLN A 8 -14.16 5.06 5.79
N PRO A 9 -14.99 4.63 6.75
CA PRO A 9 -15.02 5.28 8.07
C PRO A 9 -13.72 5.08 8.86
N ARG A 10 -12.95 4.06 8.54
CA ARG A 10 -11.69 3.76 9.19
C ARG A 10 -10.89 2.80 8.31
N GLU A 11 -9.63 2.60 8.68
CA GLU A 11 -8.81 1.58 8.04
C GLU A 11 -9.45 0.21 8.21
N THR A 12 -9.32 -0.62 7.18
CA THR A 12 -9.84 -1.97 7.16
C THR A 12 -8.70 -2.95 6.89
N GLU A 13 -9.01 -4.25 6.81
CA GLU A 13 -7.98 -5.26 6.58
C GLU A 13 -7.40 -5.19 5.16
N TRP A 14 -8.02 -4.45 4.25
CA TRP A 14 -7.55 -4.31 2.87
C TRP A 14 -7.27 -2.86 2.45
N ILE A 15 -7.38 -1.90 3.39
CA ILE A 15 -7.06 -0.49 3.14
C ILE A 15 -6.23 0.06 4.30
N GLU A 16 -5.18 0.81 3.96
CA GLU A 16 -4.35 1.50 4.93
C GLU A 16 -4.16 2.95 4.47
N PHE A 17 -4.21 3.90 5.40
CA PHE A 17 -3.99 5.32 5.13
C PHE A 17 -2.71 5.78 5.79
N LYS A 18 -1.89 6.52 5.05
CA LYS A 18 -0.64 7.09 5.55
C LYS A 18 -0.60 8.58 5.24
N ARG A 19 0.01 9.33 6.11
CA ARG A 19 0.15 10.77 5.92
C ARG A 19 1.35 11.09 5.06
N ASN A 20 2.49 10.50 5.37
CA ASN A 20 3.73 10.77 4.66
C ASN A 20 4.51 9.48 4.41
N LYS A 21 5.71 9.62 3.82
CA LYS A 21 6.48 8.44 3.39
C LYS A 21 6.82 7.52 4.55
N GLU A 22 6.86 6.24 4.24
CA GLU A 22 7.25 5.18 5.14
C GLU A 22 8.63 4.66 4.76
N LYS A 23 9.25 3.92 5.67
CA LYS A 23 10.48 3.21 5.33
C LYS A 23 10.17 2.13 4.29
N PRO A 24 11.08 1.86 3.34
CA PRO A 24 10.84 0.86 2.30
C PRO A 24 10.45 -0.52 2.85
N GLU A 25 11.06 -0.94 3.96
CA GLU A 25 10.74 -2.22 4.59
C GLU A 25 9.28 -2.26 5.03
N GLN A 26 8.76 -1.17 5.55
CA GLN A 26 7.36 -1.09 5.97
C GLN A 26 6.42 -1.17 4.78
N ILE A 27 6.77 -0.55 3.66
CA ILE A 27 5.97 -0.65 2.44
C ILE A 27 5.88 -2.10 1.98
N GLY A 28 7.01 -2.82 1.99
CA GLY A 28 7.02 -4.25 1.63
C GLY A 28 6.17 -5.09 2.56
N GLU A 29 6.23 -4.83 3.86
CA GLU A 29 5.42 -5.54 4.83
C GLU A 29 3.93 -5.28 4.62
N TYR A 30 3.54 -4.02 4.34
CA TYR A 30 2.16 -3.69 4.02
C TYR A 30 1.71 -4.36 2.72
N LEU A 31 2.57 -4.41 1.70
CA LEU A 31 2.24 -5.10 0.45
C LEU A 31 1.87 -6.56 0.72
N SER A 32 2.70 -7.26 1.48
CA SER A 32 2.43 -8.66 1.86
C SER A 32 1.14 -8.76 2.67
N ALA A 33 1.01 -7.96 3.72
CA ALA A 33 -0.13 -8.03 4.63
C ALA A 33 -1.45 -7.72 3.93
N LEU A 34 -1.47 -6.65 3.12
CA LEU A 34 -2.69 -6.23 2.45
C LEU A 34 -3.09 -7.20 1.34
N ALA A 35 -2.12 -7.72 0.57
CA ALA A 35 -2.42 -8.70 -0.48
C ALA A 35 -3.01 -9.97 0.11
N ASN A 36 -2.44 -10.46 1.21
CA ASN A 36 -2.91 -11.68 1.86
C ASN A 36 -4.28 -11.47 2.50
N SER A 37 -4.48 -10.33 3.15
CA SER A 37 -5.77 -10.02 3.79
C SER A 37 -6.88 -9.82 2.75
N ALA A 38 -6.59 -9.17 1.63
CA ALA A 38 -7.57 -9.01 0.57
C ALA A 38 -8.04 -10.37 0.05
N ALA A 39 -7.10 -11.31 -0.14
CA ALA A 39 -7.45 -12.65 -0.59
C ALA A 39 -8.38 -13.36 0.40
N LEU A 40 -8.09 -13.27 1.70
CA LEU A 40 -8.91 -13.88 2.74
C LEU A 40 -10.32 -13.29 2.78
N LEU A 41 -10.46 -12.00 2.46
CA LEU A 41 -11.75 -11.32 2.48
C LEU A 41 -12.47 -11.38 1.15
N GLY A 42 -11.90 -12.04 0.15
CA GLY A 42 -12.50 -12.12 -1.18
C GLY A 42 -12.48 -10.82 -1.95
N LYS A 43 -11.57 -9.90 -1.61
CA LYS A 43 -11.39 -8.66 -2.35
C LYS A 43 -10.40 -8.86 -3.49
N VAL A 44 -10.64 -8.20 -4.61
CA VAL A 44 -9.75 -8.31 -5.78
C VAL A 44 -8.46 -7.55 -5.56
N ASN A 45 -8.54 -6.40 -4.89
CA ASN A 45 -7.42 -5.53 -4.65
C ASN A 45 -7.40 -5.05 -3.21
N ALA A 46 -6.21 -4.65 -2.75
CA ALA A 46 -6.01 -3.89 -1.52
C ALA A 46 -5.35 -2.57 -1.89
N TYR A 47 -5.35 -1.62 -0.96
CA TYR A 47 -4.89 -0.28 -1.23
C TYR A 47 -4.09 0.29 -0.07
N LEU A 48 -3.07 1.08 -0.41
CA LEU A 48 -2.30 1.87 0.54
C LEU A 48 -2.26 3.29 -0.01
N LEU A 49 -2.72 4.24 0.78
CA LEU A 49 -2.89 5.63 0.35
C LEU A 49 -2.02 6.55 1.19
N TRP A 50 -1.25 7.41 0.53
CA TRP A 50 -0.43 8.43 1.18
C TRP A 50 -1.02 9.81 0.91
N GLY A 51 -0.90 10.70 1.88
CA GLY A 51 -1.41 12.06 1.80
C GLY A 51 -2.77 12.20 2.46
N VAL A 52 -3.15 11.24 3.30
CA VAL A 52 -4.44 11.20 3.98
C VAL A 52 -4.19 11.04 5.48
N GLU A 53 -4.90 11.81 6.30
CA GLU A 53 -4.80 11.69 7.74
C GLU A 53 -5.51 10.42 8.22
N ASP A 54 -4.97 9.79 9.27
CA ASP A 54 -5.59 8.61 9.88
C ASP A 54 -6.94 8.95 10.49
N ASP A 55 -7.06 10.13 11.07
CA ASP A 55 -8.27 10.58 11.71
C ASP A 55 -9.05 11.47 10.73
N GLY A 56 -10.30 11.08 10.45
CA GLY A 56 -11.16 11.83 9.55
C GLY A 56 -10.84 11.68 8.07
N HIS A 57 -9.72 11.08 7.71
CA HIS A 57 -9.28 10.82 6.33
C HIS A 57 -9.26 12.08 5.45
N ALA A 58 -8.87 13.21 6.02
CA ALA A 58 -8.72 14.44 5.27
C ALA A 58 -7.52 14.33 4.33
N ILE A 59 -7.64 14.87 3.12
CA ILE A 59 -6.54 14.88 2.15
C ILE A 59 -5.64 16.04 2.50
N VAL A 60 -4.39 15.74 2.89
CA VAL A 60 -3.41 16.73 3.35
C VAL A 60 -2.16 16.78 2.49
N GLY A 61 -2.04 15.84 1.53
CA GLY A 61 -0.88 15.76 0.67
C GLY A 61 0.28 15.01 1.28
N THR A 62 1.21 14.59 0.43
CA THR A 62 2.40 13.86 0.85
C THR A 62 3.62 14.30 0.07
N GLU A 63 4.79 14.18 0.70
CA GLU A 63 6.07 14.38 0.02
C GLU A 63 6.59 13.08 -0.60
N PHE A 64 5.93 11.96 -0.36
CA PHE A 64 6.36 10.68 -0.91
C PHE A 64 6.20 10.66 -2.42
N CYS A 65 7.26 10.28 -3.10
CA CYS A 65 7.28 10.20 -4.56
C CYS A 65 7.91 8.87 -4.97
N PRO A 66 7.09 7.82 -5.16
CA PRO A 66 7.62 6.46 -5.44
C PRO A 66 8.56 6.41 -6.65
N SER A 67 8.26 7.17 -7.69
CA SER A 67 9.07 7.15 -8.92
C SER A 67 10.46 7.74 -8.72
N ARG A 68 10.68 8.48 -7.64
CA ARG A 68 11.98 9.10 -7.31
C ARG A 68 12.62 8.48 -6.09
N THR A 69 12.01 7.47 -5.50
CA THR A 69 12.50 6.84 -4.28
C THR A 69 13.42 5.69 -4.63
N LYS A 70 14.55 5.61 -3.94
CA LYS A 70 15.53 4.54 -4.13
C LYS A 70 15.87 3.89 -2.81
N VAL A 71 16.22 2.61 -2.87
CA VAL A 71 16.79 1.88 -1.75
C VAL A 71 18.21 1.55 -2.16
N GLY A 72 19.17 2.27 -1.58
CA GLY A 72 20.54 2.25 -2.10
C GLY A 72 20.55 2.82 -3.52
N ASN A 73 21.03 2.05 -4.48
CA ASN A 73 21.06 2.43 -5.89
C ASN A 73 19.90 1.84 -6.69
N GLU A 74 19.01 1.10 -6.05
CA GLU A 74 17.92 0.40 -6.71
C GLU A 74 16.62 1.21 -6.59
N GLU A 75 15.86 1.30 -7.66
CA GLU A 75 14.54 1.94 -7.60
C GLU A 75 13.61 1.16 -6.69
N LEU A 76 12.74 1.88 -5.99
CA LEU A 76 11.84 1.30 -4.99
C LEU A 76 11.00 0.16 -5.59
N GLU A 77 10.41 0.34 -6.76
CA GLU A 77 9.59 -0.70 -7.38
C GLU A 77 10.38 -1.98 -7.65
N ASN A 78 11.58 -1.84 -8.19
CA ASN A 78 12.43 -3.00 -8.46
C ASN A 78 12.82 -3.72 -7.18
N TRP A 79 13.14 -2.95 -6.15
CA TRP A 79 13.52 -3.49 -4.85
C TRP A 79 12.35 -4.29 -4.24
N LEU A 80 11.14 -3.75 -4.31
CA LEU A 80 9.94 -4.43 -3.82
C LEU A 80 9.65 -5.71 -4.62
N LEU A 81 9.70 -5.62 -5.95
CA LEU A 81 9.45 -6.77 -6.82
C LEU A 81 10.43 -7.91 -6.53
N ARG A 82 11.68 -7.58 -6.27
CA ARG A 82 12.70 -8.59 -6.00
C ARG A 82 12.46 -9.34 -4.70
N LEU A 83 11.88 -8.66 -3.69
CA LEU A 83 11.73 -9.21 -2.34
C LEU A 83 10.36 -9.82 -2.07
N LEU A 84 9.41 -9.66 -2.99
CA LEU A 84 8.07 -10.25 -2.87
C LEU A 84 8.03 -11.59 -3.58
N LYS A 85 7.51 -12.62 -2.89
CA LYS A 85 7.42 -13.99 -3.43
C LYS A 85 6.11 -14.62 -2.96
N PRO A 86 5.31 -15.22 -3.86
CA PRO A 86 5.43 -15.09 -5.31
C PRO A 86 5.17 -13.65 -5.74
N LYS A 87 5.51 -13.34 -6.98
CA LYS A 87 5.27 -12.00 -7.50
C LYS A 87 3.78 -11.72 -7.56
N ILE A 88 3.39 -10.51 -7.19
CA ILE A 88 2.03 -10.01 -7.30
C ILE A 88 2.04 -8.74 -8.11
N ASN A 89 0.88 -8.40 -8.66
CA ASN A 89 0.73 -7.13 -9.36
C ASN A 89 0.52 -6.03 -8.33
N PHE A 90 1.31 -4.98 -8.44
CA PHE A 90 1.06 -3.77 -7.68
C PHE A 90 1.43 -2.57 -8.55
N ARG A 91 0.81 -1.44 -8.28
CA ARG A 91 1.04 -0.25 -9.07
C ARG A 91 0.90 1.00 -8.22
N PHE A 92 1.90 1.88 -8.33
CA PHE A 92 1.84 3.20 -7.72
C PHE A 92 1.21 4.19 -8.68
N TYR A 93 0.31 5.02 -8.16
CA TYR A 93 -0.26 6.15 -8.87
C TYR A 93 0.09 7.42 -8.12
N GLU A 94 0.73 8.35 -8.80
CA GLU A 94 1.04 9.67 -8.25
C GLU A 94 0.01 10.63 -8.80
N LEU A 95 -0.81 11.19 -7.92
CA LEU A 95 -1.98 11.97 -8.31
C LEU A 95 -1.97 13.33 -7.62
N ILE A 96 -2.73 14.26 -8.17
CA ILE A 96 -2.99 15.54 -7.52
C ILE A 96 -4.50 15.65 -7.33
N ILE A 97 -4.93 15.78 -6.08
CA ILE A 97 -6.34 15.92 -5.71
C ILE A 97 -6.51 17.32 -5.11
N GLY A 98 -7.29 18.17 -5.77
CA GLY A 98 -7.26 19.58 -5.46
C GLY A 98 -5.85 20.09 -5.76
N ASP A 99 -5.21 20.73 -4.80
CA ASP A 99 -3.84 21.17 -4.95
C ASP A 99 -2.86 20.29 -4.19
N GLN A 100 -3.30 19.10 -3.72
CA GLN A 100 -2.50 18.25 -2.85
C GLN A 100 -1.97 17.03 -3.62
N PRO A 101 -0.65 16.78 -3.58
CA PRO A 101 -0.10 15.55 -4.13
C PRO A 101 -0.43 14.37 -3.22
N VAL A 102 -0.90 13.29 -3.80
CA VAL A 102 -1.24 12.06 -3.08
C VAL A 102 -0.72 10.87 -3.86
N VAL A 103 -0.57 9.73 -3.17
CA VAL A 103 -0.12 8.49 -3.79
C VAL A 103 -1.11 7.38 -3.45
N LEU A 104 -1.45 6.60 -4.46
CA LEU A 104 -2.26 5.40 -4.31
C LEU A 104 -1.41 4.22 -4.75
N LEU A 105 -1.28 3.22 -3.89
CA LEU A 105 -0.70 1.93 -4.24
C LEU A 105 -1.84 0.92 -4.32
N GLU A 106 -2.08 0.42 -5.52
CA GLU A 106 -3.06 -0.63 -5.75
C GLU A 106 -2.34 -1.97 -5.74
N ILE A 107 -2.84 -2.92 -4.97
CA ILE A 107 -2.19 -4.19 -4.71
C ILE A 107 -3.14 -5.31 -5.11
N GLY A 108 -2.70 -6.22 -5.98
CA GLY A 108 -3.48 -7.40 -6.33
C GLY A 108 -3.56 -8.37 -5.17
N ALA A 109 -4.71 -9.01 -4.99
CA ALA A 109 -4.89 -10.00 -3.93
C ALA A 109 -4.09 -11.27 -4.19
N ALA A 110 -3.59 -11.87 -3.13
CA ALA A 110 -2.76 -13.09 -3.19
C ALA A 110 -3.66 -14.35 -3.15
N PHE A 111 -4.38 -14.62 -4.25
CA PHE A 111 -5.37 -15.69 -4.26
C PHE A 111 -4.78 -17.10 -4.30
N ARG A 112 -3.62 -17.29 -4.93
CA ARG A 112 -3.05 -18.63 -5.11
C ARG A 112 -2.20 -19.06 -3.94
N HIS A 113 -1.30 -18.21 -3.53
CA HIS A 113 -0.35 -18.48 -2.44
C HIS A 113 -0.15 -17.21 -1.64
N PRO A 114 0.02 -17.30 -0.33
CA PRO A 114 0.38 -16.13 0.47
C PRO A 114 1.64 -15.48 -0.07
N VAL A 115 1.66 -14.16 -0.05
CA VAL A 115 2.80 -13.37 -0.48
C VAL A 115 3.73 -13.17 0.71
N GLN A 116 5.02 -13.40 0.50
CA GLN A 116 6.07 -13.14 1.49
C GLN A 116 6.86 -11.91 1.08
N PHE A 117 7.26 -11.14 2.06
CA PHE A 117 8.25 -10.08 1.88
C PHE A 117 9.46 -10.43 2.72
N ARG A 118 10.62 -10.52 2.08
CA ARG A 118 11.88 -10.98 2.73
C ARG A 118 11.68 -12.32 3.43
N ASN A 119 10.99 -13.23 2.76
CA ASN A 119 10.74 -14.59 3.23
C ASN A 119 9.85 -14.68 4.47
N GLN A 120 9.07 -13.63 4.77
CA GLN A 120 8.09 -13.62 5.85
C GLN A 120 6.72 -13.27 5.32
N GLU A 121 5.71 -14.01 5.76
CA GLU A 121 4.32 -13.72 5.44
C GLU A 121 3.77 -12.73 6.47
N PHE A 122 3.02 -11.76 5.99
CA PHE A 122 2.33 -10.80 6.83
C PHE A 122 0.85 -10.88 6.55
N ILE A 123 0.04 -10.64 7.58
CA ILE A 123 -1.41 -10.57 7.45
C ILE A 123 -1.92 -9.51 8.41
N ARG A 124 -3.05 -8.88 8.06
CA ARG A 124 -3.67 -7.91 8.93
C ARG A 124 -4.85 -8.55 9.66
N VAL A 125 -5.02 -8.15 10.91
CA VAL A 125 -6.21 -8.48 11.69
C VAL A 125 -6.79 -7.13 12.11
N GLY A 126 -7.94 -6.78 11.56
CA GLY A 126 -8.47 -5.44 11.70
C GLY A 126 -7.57 -4.44 10.99
N SER A 127 -7.03 -3.46 11.70
CA SER A 127 -6.10 -2.49 11.16
C SER A 127 -4.64 -2.75 11.57
N TYR A 128 -4.35 -3.94 12.09
CA TYR A 128 -2.99 -4.33 12.47
C TYR A 128 -2.37 -5.24 11.42
N LYS A 129 -1.10 -5.02 11.24
CA LYS A 129 -0.30 -5.78 10.28
C LYS A 129 0.27 -7.04 10.94
#